data_947408b54324539428b1f9745eca0b8c
#
_entry.id   947408b54324539428b1f9745eca0b8c
#
_cell.length_a   1.000
_cell.length_b   1.000
_cell.length_c   1.000
_cell.angle_alpha   90.00
_cell.angle_beta   90.00
_cell.angle_gamma   90.00
#
_symmetry.space_group_name_H-M   'P 1'
#
loop_
_entity.id
_entity.type
_entity.pdbx_description
1 polymer ?
#
loop_
_entity_poly.entity_id
_entity_poly.type
_entity_poly.pdbx_seq_one_letter_code
_entity_poly.pdbx_strand_id
1 'polypeptide(L)'
;MKANSWTEFQPLKEVILGKAYSSDDITTEHFPDDELRNGLKKIFDETEEDVLKVKEFLESIGVNVRRPKVVFDLNKRRGFCNLHTFEFAFPDHPLQPRDTAGVYGDTLIDFYTGNNGRFFSNWSTYDYFVEYYKAGNNWLSMPMPNFDSDTKQYDEHDGQRLLYHSANLLRCGHDIFYSLVHPSQGRHIGKGTDLGMEWIQRALGDKFRFHPVNHGGHLDGKLALLKPGVVACWNKNVIPDIMKSWDIIQIPDTAFSLPEEFRNTRKKRWYKGFVSDYLTEWIGFCDETVFDVNMFSVSEELVITNGYNKEIYDQFAKAGIEGWPWHFRHQHFWDGAIHCLTMDTIRVGGQEDYFS
;
A
#
# COMPACT_ATOMS: atom_id res chain seq x y z
N MET A 1 4.65 -9.86 -20.99
CA MET A 1 5.95 -9.25 -20.65
C MET A 1 6.42 -9.79 -19.32
N LYS A 2 7.72 -9.74 -19.03
CA LYS A 2 8.23 -10.07 -17.69
C LYS A 2 8.04 -8.90 -16.74
N ALA A 3 7.67 -9.18 -15.51
CA ALA A 3 7.75 -8.20 -14.43
C ALA A 3 9.21 -7.81 -14.20
N ASN A 4 9.46 -6.52 -13.97
CA ASN A 4 10.79 -5.94 -13.78
C ASN A 4 10.69 -4.64 -13.00
N SER A 5 11.09 -4.63 -11.73
CA SER A 5 11.00 -3.43 -10.91
C SER A 5 12.13 -3.39 -9.87
N TRP A 6 13.13 -2.55 -10.12
CA TRP A 6 14.34 -2.44 -9.30
C TRP A 6 14.38 -1.21 -8.39
N THR A 7 13.60 -0.19 -8.73
CA THR A 7 13.52 1.06 -7.96
C THR A 7 12.09 1.55 -7.83
N GLU A 8 11.86 2.51 -6.96
CA GLU A 8 10.57 3.19 -6.85
C GLU A 8 10.40 4.29 -7.93
N PHE A 9 11.45 4.67 -8.66
CA PHE A 9 11.47 5.85 -9.53
C PHE A 9 11.86 5.61 -11.00
N GLN A 10 12.44 4.45 -11.38
CA GLN A 10 12.67 4.16 -12.80
C GLN A 10 11.38 4.25 -13.61
N PRO A 11 11.43 4.63 -14.92
CA PRO A 11 10.24 4.89 -15.73
C PRO A 11 9.24 3.74 -15.72
N LEU A 12 8.01 4.03 -15.30
CA LEU A 12 6.92 3.08 -15.18
C LEU A 12 6.38 2.66 -16.54
N LYS A 13 6.16 1.37 -16.73
CA LYS A 13 5.54 0.79 -17.93
C LYS A 13 4.25 0.06 -17.65
N GLU A 14 4.17 -0.56 -16.48
CA GLU A 14 2.96 -1.29 -16.09
C GLU A 14 2.77 -1.21 -14.58
N VAL A 15 1.52 -1.06 -14.18
CA VAL A 15 1.11 -0.99 -12.78
C VAL A 15 -0.20 -1.72 -12.56
N ILE A 16 -0.34 -2.41 -11.44
CA ILE A 16 -1.63 -2.84 -10.93
C ILE A 16 -2.15 -1.72 -10.04
N LEU A 17 -3.27 -1.11 -10.45
CA LEU A 17 -3.96 -0.04 -9.73
C LEU A 17 -5.18 -0.63 -9.02
N GLY A 18 -5.25 -0.48 -7.73
CA GLY A 18 -6.26 -1.05 -6.86
C GLY A 18 -7.70 -0.76 -7.28
N LYS A 19 -8.63 -1.56 -6.77
CA LYS A 19 -10.05 -1.48 -7.08
C LYS A 19 -10.87 -1.68 -5.81
N ALA A 20 -11.83 -0.80 -5.55
CA ALA A 20 -12.84 -0.99 -4.51
C ALA A 20 -13.93 -1.97 -4.96
N TYR A 21 -14.79 -2.40 -4.04
CA TYR A 21 -16.03 -3.08 -4.38
C TYR A 21 -16.97 -2.13 -5.13
N SER A 22 -17.93 -2.70 -5.87
CA SER A 22 -19.01 -1.92 -6.46
C SER A 22 -20.01 -1.48 -5.39
N SER A 23 -20.57 -0.29 -5.54
CA SER A 23 -21.71 0.14 -4.71
C SER A 23 -22.94 -0.77 -4.83
N ASP A 24 -23.05 -1.50 -5.95
CA ASP A 24 -24.11 -2.51 -6.16
C ASP A 24 -23.98 -3.71 -5.21
N ASP A 25 -22.75 -4.00 -4.73
CA ASP A 25 -22.51 -5.06 -3.76
C ASP A 25 -23.00 -4.70 -2.35
N ILE A 26 -23.31 -3.42 -2.09
CA ILE A 26 -23.78 -2.91 -0.81
C ILE A 26 -25.32 -3.03 -0.75
N THR A 27 -25.81 -4.13 -0.22
CA THR A 27 -27.24 -4.46 -0.19
C THR A 27 -27.90 -4.24 1.19
N THR A 28 -29.24 -4.20 1.21
CA THR A 28 -30.05 -4.11 2.45
C THR A 28 -29.86 -5.33 3.37
N GLU A 29 -29.55 -6.48 2.80
CA GLU A 29 -29.37 -7.73 3.56
C GLU A 29 -28.19 -7.63 4.54
N HIS A 30 -27.10 -7.00 4.10
CA HIS A 30 -25.86 -6.89 4.89
C HIS A 30 -25.73 -5.55 5.61
N PHE A 31 -26.37 -4.52 5.09
CA PHE A 31 -26.37 -3.17 5.65
C PHE A 31 -27.82 -2.67 5.75
N PRO A 32 -28.58 -3.11 6.74
CA PRO A 32 -30.01 -2.76 6.88
C PRO A 32 -30.23 -1.28 7.21
N ASP A 33 -29.27 -0.62 7.84
CA ASP A 33 -29.32 0.82 8.11
C ASP A 33 -29.15 1.62 6.82
N ASP A 34 -30.15 2.43 6.48
CA ASP A 34 -30.18 3.20 5.24
C ASP A 34 -29.10 4.29 5.19
N GLU A 35 -28.81 4.94 6.31
CA GLU A 35 -27.80 5.99 6.37
C GLU A 35 -26.39 5.41 6.15
N LEU A 36 -26.08 4.29 6.84
CA LEU A 36 -24.84 3.55 6.67
C LEU A 36 -24.70 3.07 5.25
N ARG A 37 -25.70 2.39 4.71
CA ARG A 37 -25.68 1.82 3.36
C ARG A 37 -25.45 2.88 2.29
N ASN A 38 -26.19 3.99 2.34
CA ASN A 38 -26.04 5.07 1.39
C ASN A 38 -24.69 5.78 1.52
N GLY A 39 -24.17 5.91 2.75
CA GLY A 39 -22.85 6.44 2.99
C GLY A 39 -21.74 5.58 2.39
N LEU A 40 -21.82 4.25 2.58
CA LEU A 40 -20.87 3.30 2.00
C LEU A 40 -20.91 3.31 0.47
N LYS A 41 -22.13 3.28 -0.13
CA LYS A 41 -22.29 3.38 -1.58
C LYS A 41 -21.59 4.62 -2.13
N LYS A 42 -21.84 5.77 -1.51
CA LYS A 42 -21.22 7.03 -1.90
C LYS A 42 -19.69 6.95 -1.81
N ILE A 43 -19.14 6.42 -0.72
CA ILE A 43 -17.69 6.27 -0.55
C ILE A 43 -17.11 5.37 -1.64
N PHE A 44 -17.76 4.26 -1.98
CA PHE A 44 -17.27 3.31 -2.98
C PHE A 44 -17.31 3.90 -4.39
N ASP A 45 -18.41 4.56 -4.76
CA ASP A 45 -18.55 5.23 -6.06
C ASP A 45 -17.50 6.35 -6.22
N GLU A 46 -17.38 7.21 -5.22
CA GLU A 46 -16.41 8.30 -5.23
C GLU A 46 -14.96 7.81 -5.22
N THR A 47 -14.69 6.68 -4.57
CA THR A 47 -13.38 6.02 -4.61
C THR A 47 -13.05 5.55 -6.02
N GLU A 48 -13.99 4.86 -6.68
CA GLU A 48 -13.76 4.38 -8.05
C GLU A 48 -13.59 5.54 -9.03
N GLU A 49 -14.39 6.60 -8.91
CA GLU A 49 -14.21 7.81 -9.72
C GLU A 49 -12.80 8.42 -9.56
N ASP A 50 -12.30 8.52 -8.34
CA ASP A 50 -10.98 9.10 -8.09
C ASP A 50 -9.86 8.18 -8.60
N VAL A 51 -10.00 6.87 -8.45
CA VAL A 51 -9.02 5.88 -8.96
C VAL A 51 -9.03 5.85 -10.49
N LEU A 52 -10.19 6.00 -11.13
CA LEU A 52 -10.28 6.06 -12.60
C LEU A 52 -9.55 7.29 -13.18
N LYS A 53 -9.50 8.42 -12.48
CA LYS A 53 -8.70 9.59 -12.92
C LYS A 53 -7.20 9.26 -12.96
N VAL A 54 -6.71 8.50 -11.99
CA VAL A 54 -5.30 8.01 -11.98
C VAL A 54 -5.07 7.07 -13.16
N LYS A 55 -6.01 6.15 -13.41
CA LYS A 55 -5.93 5.23 -14.54
C LYS A 55 -5.83 6.00 -15.87
N GLU A 56 -6.75 6.92 -16.10
CA GLU A 56 -6.78 7.75 -17.31
C GLU A 56 -5.48 8.55 -17.51
N PHE A 57 -4.98 9.16 -16.43
CA PHE A 57 -3.72 9.88 -16.46
C PHE A 57 -2.55 8.96 -16.84
N LEU A 58 -2.39 7.84 -16.17
CA LEU A 58 -1.29 6.89 -16.43
C LEU A 58 -1.36 6.31 -17.85
N GLU A 59 -2.56 5.96 -18.33
CA GLU A 59 -2.76 5.47 -19.69
C GLU A 59 -2.45 6.57 -20.75
N SER A 60 -2.78 7.84 -20.46
CA SER A 60 -2.51 8.96 -21.36
C SER A 60 -1.01 9.18 -21.62
N ILE A 61 -0.17 8.78 -20.66
CA ILE A 61 1.30 8.85 -20.77
C ILE A 61 1.95 7.51 -21.17
N GLY A 62 1.15 6.54 -21.59
CA GLY A 62 1.62 5.26 -22.14
C GLY A 62 1.95 4.18 -21.12
N VAL A 63 1.46 4.28 -19.88
CA VAL A 63 1.56 3.24 -18.86
C VAL A 63 0.41 2.25 -19.02
N ASN A 64 0.73 0.95 -19.00
CA ASN A 64 -0.29 -0.10 -18.98
C ASN A 64 -0.86 -0.24 -17.56
N VAL A 65 -2.15 0.05 -17.40
CA VAL A 65 -2.82 -0.03 -16.11
C VAL A 65 -3.67 -1.29 -16.02
N ARG A 66 -3.30 -2.20 -15.14
CA ARG A 66 -4.08 -3.40 -14.81
C ARG A 66 -4.94 -3.14 -13.59
N ARG A 67 -6.12 -3.74 -13.56
CA ARG A 67 -7.05 -3.61 -12.43
C ARG A 67 -7.31 -4.98 -11.82
N PRO A 68 -7.22 -5.13 -10.48
CA PRO A 68 -7.54 -6.37 -9.80
C PRO A 68 -8.97 -6.83 -10.10
N LYS A 69 -9.20 -8.13 -10.06
CA LYS A 69 -10.55 -8.68 -10.08
C LYS A 69 -11.11 -8.68 -8.67
N VAL A 70 -12.35 -8.26 -8.51
CA VAL A 70 -13.07 -8.47 -7.26
C VAL A 70 -13.46 -9.96 -7.20
N VAL A 71 -12.83 -10.70 -6.30
CA VAL A 71 -13.02 -12.16 -6.15
C VAL A 71 -13.91 -12.51 -4.97
N PHE A 72 -14.16 -11.55 -4.08
CA PHE A 72 -15.04 -11.72 -2.92
C PHE A 72 -16.40 -11.08 -3.19
N ASP A 73 -17.43 -11.81 -2.81
CA ASP A 73 -18.80 -11.32 -2.82
C ASP A 73 -19.13 -10.86 -1.40
N LEU A 74 -19.34 -9.56 -1.22
CA LEU A 74 -19.74 -8.98 0.07
C LEU A 74 -21.03 -9.59 0.61
N ASN A 75 -21.90 -10.05 -0.29
CA ASN A 75 -23.14 -10.71 0.06
C ASN A 75 -22.93 -12.13 0.57
N LYS A 76 -21.76 -12.71 0.33
CA LYS A 76 -21.39 -14.05 0.80
C LYS A 76 -20.33 -13.97 1.90
N ARG A 77 -20.57 -13.17 2.93
CA ARG A 77 -19.66 -13.07 4.09
C ARG A 77 -19.21 -14.44 4.63
N ARG A 78 -19.98 -15.49 4.35
CA ARG A 78 -19.69 -16.87 4.69
C ARG A 78 -19.18 -17.68 3.51
N GLY A 79 -18.94 -17.09 2.37
CA GLY A 79 -18.51 -17.80 1.19
C GLY A 79 -17.28 -18.64 1.45
N PHE A 80 -16.24 -18.32 0.78
CA PHE A 80 -15.00 -19.08 0.77
C PHE A 80 -14.33 -19.20 2.16
N CYS A 81 -14.58 -18.25 3.06
CA CYS A 81 -13.98 -18.18 4.38
C CYS A 81 -14.77 -18.92 5.47
N ASN A 82 -15.75 -19.72 5.10
CA ASN A 82 -16.45 -20.63 6.00
C ASN A 82 -15.62 -21.92 6.32
N LEU A 83 -14.33 -21.81 6.26
CA LEU A 83 -13.44 -22.68 7.00
C LEU A 83 -13.67 -22.34 8.47
N HIS A 84 -14.24 -23.22 9.21
CA HIS A 84 -14.77 -23.19 10.58
C HIS A 84 -14.10 -22.27 11.64
N THR A 85 -13.09 -21.50 11.27
CA THR A 85 -12.21 -20.73 12.15
C THR A 85 -12.16 -19.21 11.79
N PHE A 86 -12.82 -18.75 10.72
CA PHE A 86 -12.76 -17.36 10.31
C PHE A 86 -14.14 -16.77 10.11
N GLU A 87 -14.51 -15.84 10.96
CA GLU A 87 -15.54 -14.86 10.66
C GLU A 87 -14.84 -13.56 10.28
N PHE A 88 -14.95 -13.15 9.01
CA PHE A 88 -14.57 -11.81 8.62
C PHE A 88 -15.75 -10.89 8.85
N ALA A 89 -15.54 -9.86 9.62
CA ALA A 89 -16.53 -8.80 9.73
C ALA A 89 -16.74 -8.10 8.37
N PHE A 90 -15.66 -7.94 7.61
CA PHE A 90 -15.67 -7.36 6.27
C PHE A 90 -14.47 -7.88 5.47
N PRO A 91 -14.67 -8.58 4.35
CA PRO A 91 -13.55 -9.04 3.53
C PRO A 91 -12.81 -7.84 2.94
N ASP A 92 -11.50 -7.90 2.96
CA ASP A 92 -10.66 -6.84 2.44
C ASP A 92 -10.86 -6.69 0.91
N HIS A 93 -10.94 -5.45 0.46
CA HIS A 93 -11.07 -5.13 -0.95
C HIS A 93 -9.67 -5.08 -1.61
N PRO A 94 -9.58 -5.33 -2.91
CA PRO A 94 -8.30 -5.30 -3.63
C PRO A 94 -7.85 -3.86 -3.98
N LEU A 95 -8.11 -2.89 -3.10
CA LEU A 95 -7.78 -1.48 -3.33
C LEU A 95 -6.30 -1.19 -3.08
N GLN A 96 -5.68 -1.91 -2.15
CA GLN A 96 -4.29 -1.70 -1.75
C GLN A 96 -3.41 -2.92 -2.08
N PRO A 97 -3.15 -3.18 -3.38
CA PRO A 97 -2.40 -4.37 -3.80
C PRO A 97 -0.95 -4.35 -3.31
N ARG A 98 -0.38 -3.19 -3.04
CA ARG A 98 0.99 -3.03 -2.55
C ARG A 98 1.21 -3.64 -1.17
N ASP A 99 0.20 -3.72 -0.35
CA ASP A 99 0.38 -4.25 1.00
C ASP A 99 0.68 -5.76 1.00
N THR A 100 0.07 -6.48 0.07
CA THR A 100 0.06 -7.94 0.06
C THR A 100 0.95 -8.56 -1.01
N ALA A 101 1.49 -7.77 -1.93
CA ALA A 101 2.38 -8.28 -2.97
C ALA A 101 3.35 -7.21 -3.48
N GLY A 102 4.46 -7.65 -4.08
CA GLY A 102 5.45 -6.77 -4.70
C GLY A 102 6.31 -7.47 -5.74
N VAL A 103 6.97 -6.65 -6.57
CA VAL A 103 8.00 -7.09 -7.52
C VAL A 103 9.35 -6.53 -7.07
N TYR A 104 10.30 -7.41 -6.86
CA TYR A 104 11.66 -7.08 -6.42
C TYR A 104 12.64 -7.56 -7.50
N GLY A 105 13.07 -6.63 -8.34
CA GLY A 105 13.78 -6.96 -9.56
C GLY A 105 12.92 -7.78 -10.52
N ASP A 106 13.25 -9.05 -10.69
CA ASP A 106 12.55 -10.02 -11.53
C ASP A 106 11.75 -11.05 -10.72
N THR A 107 11.62 -10.85 -9.43
CA THR A 107 10.97 -11.78 -8.50
C THR A 107 9.69 -11.18 -7.94
N LEU A 108 8.57 -11.89 -8.12
CA LEU A 108 7.31 -11.58 -7.48
C LEU A 108 7.25 -12.24 -6.10
N ILE A 109 6.74 -11.53 -5.13
CA ILE A 109 6.53 -12.07 -3.78
C ILE A 109 5.10 -11.78 -3.33
N ASP A 110 4.40 -12.84 -2.89
CA ASP A 110 3.17 -12.74 -2.12
C ASP A 110 3.50 -12.68 -0.65
N PHE A 111 2.90 -11.73 0.06
CA PHE A 111 3.06 -11.55 1.48
C PHE A 111 1.78 -11.92 2.23
N TYR A 112 1.95 -12.43 3.43
CA TYR A 112 0.86 -12.55 4.38
C TYR A 112 0.99 -11.47 5.44
N THR A 113 -0.11 -10.76 5.65
CA THR A 113 -0.22 -9.67 6.62
C THR A 113 -0.82 -10.18 7.92
N GLY A 114 -0.67 -9.43 8.99
CA GLY A 114 -1.34 -9.74 10.27
C GLY A 114 -2.87 -9.57 10.24
N ASN A 115 -3.42 -9.05 9.16
CA ASN A 115 -4.87 -8.86 9.00
C ASN A 115 -5.51 -10.07 8.32
N ASN A 116 -6.34 -10.81 9.06
CA ASN A 116 -7.04 -11.99 8.56
C ASN A 116 -7.91 -11.69 7.33
N GLY A 117 -8.50 -10.50 7.26
CA GLY A 117 -9.28 -10.06 6.09
C GLY A 117 -8.48 -10.00 4.80
N ARG A 118 -7.15 -9.88 4.89
CA ARG A 118 -6.26 -9.74 3.74
C ARG A 118 -5.63 -11.01 3.23
N PHE A 119 -5.85 -12.16 3.88
CA PHE A 119 -5.19 -13.40 3.47
C PHE A 119 -5.39 -13.82 2.03
N PHE A 120 -6.53 -13.47 1.47
CA PHE A 120 -6.88 -13.85 0.10
C PHE A 120 -6.86 -12.66 -0.87
N SER A 121 -6.37 -11.51 -0.45
CA SER A 121 -6.32 -10.30 -1.29
C SER A 121 -5.53 -10.53 -2.58
N ASN A 122 -4.46 -11.33 -2.54
CA ASN A 122 -3.65 -11.66 -3.71
C ASN A 122 -4.39 -12.48 -4.78
N TRP A 123 -5.51 -13.11 -4.45
CA TRP A 123 -6.32 -13.81 -5.45
C TRP A 123 -6.90 -12.85 -6.49
N SER A 124 -7.10 -11.60 -6.13
CA SER A 124 -7.56 -10.55 -7.05
C SER A 124 -6.55 -10.23 -8.16
N THR A 125 -5.28 -10.53 -7.94
CA THR A 125 -4.15 -10.30 -8.87
C THR A 125 -3.55 -11.60 -9.41
N TYR A 126 -4.03 -12.75 -8.99
CA TYR A 126 -3.49 -14.08 -9.28
C TYR A 126 -3.24 -14.31 -10.77
N ASP A 127 -4.19 -13.95 -11.63
CA ASP A 127 -4.07 -14.18 -13.08
C ASP A 127 -2.86 -13.44 -13.66
N TYR A 128 -2.57 -12.23 -13.16
CA TYR A 128 -1.39 -11.45 -13.59
C TYR A 128 -0.10 -12.12 -13.14
N PHE A 129 -0.07 -12.65 -11.92
CA PHE A 129 1.10 -13.36 -11.41
C PHE A 129 1.37 -14.64 -12.21
N VAL A 130 0.33 -15.35 -12.61
CA VAL A 130 0.45 -16.51 -13.52
C VAL A 130 1.01 -16.08 -14.88
N GLU A 131 0.60 -14.92 -15.42
CA GLU A 131 1.15 -14.39 -16.67
C GLU A 131 2.65 -14.08 -16.54
N TYR A 132 3.08 -13.42 -15.45
CA TYR A 132 4.50 -13.12 -15.24
C TYR A 132 5.32 -14.39 -14.99
N TYR A 133 4.81 -15.34 -14.23
CA TYR A 133 5.46 -16.63 -14.02
C TYR A 133 5.66 -17.37 -15.36
N LYS A 134 4.63 -17.44 -16.21
CA LYS A 134 4.74 -18.01 -17.57
C LYS A 134 5.73 -17.26 -18.45
N ALA A 135 5.91 -15.97 -18.22
CA ALA A 135 6.91 -15.16 -18.91
C ALA A 135 8.34 -15.39 -18.38
N GLY A 136 8.51 -16.20 -17.35
CA GLY A 136 9.79 -16.61 -16.78
C GLY A 136 10.27 -15.76 -15.61
N ASN A 137 9.37 -15.11 -14.88
CA ASN A 137 9.68 -14.53 -13.57
C ASN A 137 9.70 -15.61 -12.48
N ASN A 138 10.47 -15.38 -11.45
CA ASN A 138 10.33 -16.12 -10.21
C ASN A 138 9.09 -15.64 -9.45
N TRP A 139 8.35 -16.57 -8.87
CA TRP A 139 7.23 -16.25 -7.99
C TRP A 139 7.38 -17.02 -6.68
N LEU A 140 7.49 -16.28 -5.59
CA LEU A 140 7.65 -16.78 -4.24
C LEU A 140 6.43 -16.40 -3.41
N SER A 141 5.92 -17.32 -2.63
CA SER A 141 4.88 -17.05 -1.64
C SER A 141 5.47 -17.21 -0.25
N MET A 142 5.31 -16.17 0.59
CA MET A 142 5.63 -16.30 2.00
C MET A 142 4.75 -17.41 2.60
N PRO A 143 5.30 -18.30 3.44
CA PRO A 143 4.48 -19.32 4.09
C PRO A 143 3.33 -18.68 4.86
N MET A 144 2.11 -19.16 4.61
CA MET A 144 0.92 -18.69 5.31
C MET A 144 1.07 -18.96 6.82
N PRO A 145 0.90 -17.97 7.69
CA PRO A 145 1.02 -18.17 9.13
C PRO A 145 -0.07 -19.11 9.63
N ASN A 146 0.24 -19.87 10.67
CA ASN A 146 -0.75 -20.69 11.32
C ASN A 146 -1.78 -19.80 12.03
N PHE A 147 -3.05 -20.15 11.86
CA PHE A 147 -4.14 -19.45 12.55
C PHE A 147 -4.39 -20.07 13.88
N ASP A 148 -4.27 -19.26 14.90
CA ASP A 148 -4.83 -19.57 16.20
C ASP A 148 -6.12 -18.75 16.38
N SER A 149 -7.25 -19.40 16.47
CA SER A 149 -8.57 -18.76 16.61
C SER A 149 -8.69 -17.94 17.90
N ASP A 150 -7.85 -18.21 18.88
CA ASP A 150 -7.87 -17.54 20.17
C ASP A 150 -6.91 -16.35 20.25
N THR A 151 -6.05 -16.17 19.26
CA THR A 151 -5.16 -15.01 19.22
C THR A 151 -5.85 -13.83 18.56
N LYS A 152 -6.01 -12.75 19.31
CA LYS A 152 -6.34 -11.46 18.74
C LYS A 152 -5.25 -11.10 17.71
N GLN A 153 -5.65 -10.50 16.63
CA GLN A 153 -4.88 -10.17 15.43
C GLN A 153 -3.51 -9.49 15.68
N TYR A 154 -3.26 -9.04 16.91
CA TYR A 154 -2.09 -8.25 17.31
C TYR A 154 -1.55 -8.68 18.68
N ASP A 155 -1.40 -9.98 18.88
CA ASP A 155 -0.82 -10.50 20.12
C ASP A 155 0.70 -10.18 20.19
N GLU A 156 1.19 -9.94 21.41
CA GLU A 156 2.61 -9.71 21.72
C GLU A 156 3.54 -10.85 21.26
N HIS A 157 2.99 -12.00 20.91
CA HIS A 157 3.70 -13.18 20.40
C HIS A 157 3.88 -13.22 18.88
N ASP A 158 3.42 -12.21 18.14
CA ASP A 158 3.50 -12.18 16.67
C ASP A 158 4.93 -12.17 16.11
N GLY A 159 5.94 -11.85 16.92
CA GLY A 159 7.35 -11.90 16.53
C GLY A 159 7.82 -13.27 15.99
N GLN A 160 7.08 -14.34 16.26
CA GLN A 160 7.38 -15.69 15.78
C GLN A 160 6.62 -16.10 14.52
N ARG A 161 5.82 -15.21 13.95
CA ARG A 161 5.06 -15.48 12.72
C ARG A 161 5.76 -14.90 11.49
N LEU A 162 5.63 -15.58 10.36
CA LEU A 162 6.07 -15.07 9.07
C LEU A 162 5.03 -14.09 8.53
N LEU A 163 5.12 -12.84 8.93
CA LEU A 163 4.22 -11.77 8.52
C LEU A 163 5.02 -10.59 8.00
N TYR A 164 4.62 -10.04 6.86
CA TYR A 164 5.18 -8.79 6.38
C TYR A 164 4.26 -8.10 5.37
N HIS A 165 4.31 -6.76 5.32
CA HIS A 165 3.64 -5.97 4.30
C HIS A 165 4.66 -5.47 3.28
N SER A 166 4.38 -5.63 1.99
CA SER A 166 5.26 -5.13 0.93
C SER A 166 5.43 -3.61 0.98
N ALA A 167 4.44 -2.87 1.47
CA ALA A 167 4.52 -1.42 1.69
C ALA A 167 5.62 -0.99 2.69
N ASN A 168 6.20 -1.95 3.43
CA ASN A 168 7.36 -1.72 4.31
C ASN A 168 8.71 -1.85 3.59
N LEU A 169 8.72 -2.12 2.30
CA LEU A 169 9.93 -2.34 1.50
C LEU A 169 9.99 -1.31 0.37
N LEU A 170 11.05 -0.52 0.31
CA LEU A 170 11.31 0.43 -0.78
C LEU A 170 12.58 0.04 -1.52
N ARG A 171 12.49 -0.06 -2.85
CA ARG A 171 13.57 -0.51 -3.74
C ARG A 171 14.38 0.66 -4.25
N CYS A 172 15.69 0.51 -4.27
CA CYS A 172 16.63 1.48 -4.83
C CYS A 172 17.82 0.77 -5.50
N GLY A 173 17.56 0.08 -6.60
CA GLY A 173 18.57 -0.68 -7.33
C GLY A 173 19.08 -1.90 -6.57
N HIS A 174 20.33 -1.85 -6.13
CA HIS A 174 20.91 -2.89 -5.25
C HIS A 174 20.39 -2.86 -3.82
N ASP A 175 19.66 -1.81 -3.43
CA ASP A 175 19.30 -1.56 -2.04
C ASP A 175 17.79 -1.69 -1.81
N ILE A 176 17.43 -2.29 -0.69
CA ILE A 176 16.06 -2.31 -0.17
C ILE A 176 16.08 -1.68 1.22
N PHE A 177 15.28 -0.63 1.39
CA PHE A 177 15.01 -0.01 2.68
C PHE A 177 13.78 -0.66 3.28
N TYR A 178 13.83 -1.02 4.56
CA TYR A 178 12.74 -1.70 5.21
C TYR A 178 12.42 -1.14 6.60
N SER A 179 11.14 -1.13 6.95
CA SER A 179 10.69 -0.69 8.27
C SER A 179 10.98 -1.76 9.32
N LEU A 180 11.62 -1.35 10.42
CA LEU A 180 11.72 -2.16 11.62
C LEU A 180 10.46 -1.98 12.46
N VAL A 181 9.78 -3.07 12.73
CA VAL A 181 8.67 -3.08 13.67
C VAL A 181 9.24 -3.26 15.07
N HIS A 182 9.35 -2.19 15.85
CA HIS A 182 9.90 -2.27 17.20
C HIS A 182 8.78 -2.57 18.20
N PRO A 183 8.91 -3.62 19.05
CA PRO A 183 7.90 -3.98 20.04
C PRO A 183 7.55 -2.85 21.03
N SER A 184 8.46 -1.92 21.25
CA SER A 184 8.26 -0.77 22.14
C SER A 184 7.36 0.34 21.58
N GLN A 185 6.98 0.28 20.30
CA GLN A 185 6.22 1.34 19.63
C GLN A 185 4.70 1.11 19.65
N GLY A 186 4.22 0.09 20.36
CA GLY A 186 2.80 -0.16 20.56
C GLY A 186 2.09 -0.74 19.34
N ARG A 187 0.81 -0.63 19.28
CA ARG A 187 -0.21 -1.30 18.42
C ARG A 187 0.05 -1.47 16.91
N HIS A 188 1.21 -1.13 16.37
CA HIS A 188 1.54 -1.25 14.95
C HIS A 188 2.28 -2.55 14.58
N ILE A 189 2.29 -3.52 15.47
CA ILE A 189 3.01 -4.79 15.35
C ILE A 189 2.52 -5.63 14.15
N GLY A 190 1.26 -5.47 13.74
CA GLY A 190 0.65 -6.26 12.67
C GLY A 190 1.16 -6.02 11.24
N LYS A 191 2.11 -5.09 11.04
CA LYS A 191 2.58 -4.73 9.70
C LYS A 191 3.89 -5.43 9.28
N GLY A 192 4.43 -6.30 10.11
CA GLY A 192 5.62 -7.11 9.82
C GLY A 192 6.28 -7.65 11.08
N THR A 193 7.06 -8.69 10.93
CA THR A 193 7.83 -9.32 12.00
C THR A 193 9.29 -9.45 11.59
N ASP A 194 10.19 -9.55 12.57
CA ASP A 194 11.61 -9.81 12.30
C ASP A 194 11.81 -11.12 11.53
N LEU A 195 11.03 -12.16 11.88
CA LEU A 195 11.06 -13.44 11.19
C LEU A 195 10.57 -13.32 9.73
N GLY A 196 9.52 -12.50 9.49
CA GLY A 196 9.06 -12.18 8.14
C GLY A 196 10.14 -11.49 7.32
N MET A 197 10.87 -10.54 7.91
CA MET A 197 11.98 -9.86 7.25
C MET A 197 13.16 -10.81 6.99
N GLU A 198 13.50 -11.66 7.93
CA GLU A 198 14.53 -12.69 7.74
C GLU A 198 14.18 -13.63 6.58
N TRP A 199 12.93 -14.03 6.45
CA TRP A 199 12.47 -14.81 5.32
C TRP A 199 12.66 -14.08 3.99
N ILE A 200 12.32 -12.78 3.93
CA ILE A 200 12.49 -11.95 2.72
C ILE A 200 13.97 -11.86 2.34
N GLN A 201 14.85 -11.62 3.30
CA GLN A 201 16.29 -11.57 3.06
C GLN A 201 16.83 -12.88 2.50
N ARG A 202 16.38 -14.01 3.05
CA ARG A 202 16.74 -15.34 2.52
C ARG A 202 16.15 -15.59 1.13
N ALA A 203 14.91 -15.18 0.90
CA ALA A 203 14.20 -15.40 -0.37
C ALA A 203 14.80 -14.60 -1.52
N LEU A 204 15.23 -13.37 -1.27
CA LEU A 204 15.86 -12.49 -2.27
C LEU A 204 17.38 -12.70 -2.35
N GLY A 205 18.00 -13.27 -1.30
CA GLY A 205 19.43 -13.60 -1.27
C GLY A 205 20.35 -12.40 -1.48
N ASP A 206 21.51 -12.65 -2.07
CA ASP A 206 22.56 -11.66 -2.30
C ASP A 206 22.22 -10.65 -3.42
N LYS A 207 21.03 -10.72 -4.01
CA LYS A 207 20.60 -9.74 -5.03
C LYS A 207 20.47 -8.33 -4.47
N PHE A 208 20.17 -8.20 -3.17
CA PHE A 208 19.90 -6.91 -2.53
C PHE A 208 20.67 -6.74 -1.23
N ARG A 209 21.04 -5.49 -0.95
CA ARG A 209 21.52 -5.02 0.35
C ARG A 209 20.32 -4.47 1.11
N PHE A 210 20.15 -4.85 2.37
CA PHE A 210 18.98 -4.49 3.16
C PHE A 210 19.33 -3.47 4.24
N HIS A 211 18.63 -2.35 4.24
CA HIS A 211 18.87 -1.23 5.15
C HIS A 211 17.67 -0.99 6.06
N PRO A 212 17.82 -1.21 7.37
CA PRO A 212 16.74 -0.95 8.31
C PRO A 212 16.49 0.55 8.47
N VAL A 213 15.22 0.91 8.48
CA VAL A 213 14.72 2.24 8.83
C VAL A 213 14.00 2.13 10.17
N ASN A 214 14.50 2.81 11.18
CA ASN A 214 13.93 2.74 12.52
C ASN A 214 12.62 3.56 12.59
N HIS A 215 11.56 2.94 12.10
CA HIS A 215 10.23 3.52 12.13
C HIS A 215 9.17 2.42 12.12
N GLY A 216 8.15 2.53 12.98
CA GLY A 216 6.98 1.65 12.96
C GLY A 216 5.97 2.07 11.89
N GLY A 217 5.15 1.11 11.46
CA GLY A 217 4.12 1.30 10.44
C GLY A 217 4.64 1.15 9.00
N HIS A 218 3.82 1.51 8.02
CA HIS A 218 4.20 1.42 6.61
C HIS A 218 5.28 2.45 6.26
N LEU A 219 6.37 1.96 5.65
CA LEU A 219 7.51 2.81 5.30
C LEU A 219 7.16 3.79 4.17
N ASP A 220 6.33 3.38 3.22
CA ASP A 220 5.88 4.19 2.09
C ASP A 220 5.03 5.42 2.50
N GLY A 221 4.52 5.45 3.71
CA GLY A 221 3.89 6.63 4.31
C GLY A 221 4.88 7.57 5.03
N LYS A 222 6.16 7.23 5.10
CA LYS A 222 7.16 7.97 5.86
C LYS A 222 8.36 8.39 5.02
N LEU A 223 8.65 7.62 3.98
CA LEU A 223 9.78 7.82 3.08
C LEU A 223 9.33 7.54 1.65
N ALA A 224 9.61 8.45 0.72
CA ALA A 224 9.35 8.26 -0.70
C ALA A 224 10.64 8.53 -1.50
N LEU A 225 11.07 7.55 -2.29
CA LEU A 225 12.21 7.66 -3.17
C LEU A 225 11.73 8.27 -4.50
N LEU A 226 12.17 9.49 -4.82
CA LEU A 226 11.65 10.24 -5.96
C LEU A 226 12.50 10.08 -7.21
N LYS A 227 13.81 10.12 -7.05
CA LYS A 227 14.82 9.90 -8.10
C LYS A 227 16.20 9.67 -7.44
N PRO A 228 17.22 9.29 -8.20
CA PRO A 228 18.58 9.24 -7.65
C PRO A 228 18.98 10.56 -6.99
N GLY A 229 19.41 10.50 -5.74
CA GLY A 229 19.83 11.66 -4.97
C GLY A 229 18.73 12.51 -4.37
N VAL A 230 17.43 12.16 -4.53
CA VAL A 230 16.31 12.93 -3.99
C VAL A 230 15.31 12.04 -3.28
N VAL A 231 14.99 12.38 -2.04
CA VAL A 231 14.05 11.66 -1.19
C VAL A 231 13.07 12.61 -0.50
N ALA A 232 11.82 12.21 -0.43
CA ALA A 232 10.83 12.91 0.40
C ALA A 232 10.60 12.14 1.71
N CYS A 233 10.40 12.84 2.81
CA CYS A 233 10.13 12.22 4.10
C CYS A 233 9.22 13.08 4.96
N TRP A 234 8.49 12.42 5.85
CA TRP A 234 7.72 13.08 6.89
C TRP A 234 8.62 13.72 7.96
N ASN A 235 9.63 12.98 8.39
CA ASN A 235 10.55 13.42 9.43
C ASN A 235 11.98 13.00 9.05
N LYS A 236 12.91 13.93 9.09
CA LYS A 236 14.31 13.67 8.73
C LYS A 236 14.97 12.57 9.55
N ASN A 237 14.43 12.25 10.73
CA ASN A 237 14.94 11.15 11.57
C ASN A 237 14.70 9.76 10.97
N VAL A 238 13.82 9.64 9.97
CA VAL A 238 13.59 8.37 9.25
C VAL A 238 14.60 8.16 8.11
N ILE A 239 15.41 9.17 7.77
CA ILE A 239 16.38 9.07 6.69
C ILE A 239 17.54 8.16 7.11
N PRO A 240 17.79 7.06 6.41
CA PRO A 240 18.93 6.20 6.66
C PRO A 240 20.28 6.94 6.46
N ASP A 241 21.30 6.54 7.22
CA ASP A 241 22.62 7.16 7.14
C ASP A 241 23.20 7.19 5.72
N ILE A 242 22.98 6.15 4.95
CA ILE A 242 23.43 6.03 3.56
C ILE A 242 22.79 7.08 2.63
N MET A 243 21.62 7.62 3.00
CA MET A 243 20.91 8.67 2.23
C MET A 243 21.17 10.09 2.74
N LYS A 244 22.01 10.30 3.74
CA LYS A 244 22.23 11.64 4.31
C LYS A 244 22.84 12.65 3.33
N SER A 245 23.46 12.18 2.25
CA SER A 245 23.97 13.03 1.17
C SER A 245 22.94 13.37 0.10
N TRP A 246 21.75 12.79 0.16
CA TRP A 246 20.65 13.05 -0.76
C TRP A 246 19.93 14.35 -0.42
N ASP A 247 19.34 14.99 -1.43
CA ASP A 247 18.45 16.12 -1.23
C ASP A 247 17.17 15.65 -0.55
N ILE A 248 16.86 16.24 0.60
CA ILE A 248 15.72 15.85 1.43
C ILE A 248 14.60 16.86 1.31
N ILE A 249 13.48 16.45 0.73
CA ILE A 249 12.24 17.22 0.69
C ILE A 249 11.39 16.78 1.88
N GLN A 250 11.31 17.64 2.90
CA GLN A 250 10.50 17.33 4.07
C GLN A 250 9.05 17.74 3.83
N ILE A 251 8.14 16.77 3.99
CA ILE A 251 6.71 16.94 3.86
C ILE A 251 6.12 17.04 5.26
N PRO A 252 5.61 18.20 5.69
CA PRO A 252 4.95 18.31 6.98
C PRO A 252 3.60 17.60 7.01
N ASP A 253 3.17 17.14 8.18
CA ASP A 253 1.91 16.38 8.40
C ASP A 253 0.64 17.04 7.85
N THR A 254 0.69 18.33 7.58
CA THR A 254 -0.43 19.14 7.12
C THR A 254 -0.18 19.77 5.76
N ALA A 255 0.74 19.19 4.97
CA ALA A 255 1.13 19.72 3.67
C ALA A 255 -0.06 19.80 2.71
N PHE A 256 -0.91 18.79 2.76
CA PHE A 256 -2.14 18.72 1.98
C PHE A 256 -3.33 18.75 2.95
N SER A 257 -4.29 19.61 2.69
CA SER A 257 -5.44 19.76 3.57
C SER A 257 -6.33 18.52 3.55
N LEU A 258 -6.80 18.11 4.72
CA LEU A 258 -7.80 17.06 4.84
C LEU A 258 -9.07 17.45 4.07
N PRO A 259 -9.56 16.63 3.12
CA PRO A 259 -10.77 16.91 2.38
C PRO A 259 -11.97 17.18 3.28
N GLU A 260 -12.78 18.17 2.91
CA GLU A 260 -13.94 18.57 3.73
C GLU A 260 -14.96 17.43 3.85
N GLU A 261 -15.16 16.69 2.78
CA GLU A 261 -16.05 15.54 2.71
C GLU A 261 -15.70 14.51 3.77
N PHE A 262 -14.43 14.20 3.94
CA PHE A 262 -13.98 13.26 4.97
C PHE A 262 -14.22 13.82 6.38
N ARG A 263 -13.88 15.09 6.63
CA ARG A 263 -14.15 15.75 7.92
C ARG A 263 -15.62 15.69 8.30
N ASN A 264 -16.50 15.88 7.33
CA ASN A 264 -17.94 15.84 7.54
C ASN A 264 -18.46 14.40 7.72
N THR A 265 -17.89 13.43 6.98
CA THR A 265 -18.23 12.01 7.10
C THR A 265 -17.87 11.45 8.46
N ARG A 266 -16.69 11.77 9.01
CA ARG A 266 -16.29 11.34 10.35
C ARG A 266 -17.25 11.74 11.48
N LYS A 267 -17.99 12.80 11.31
CA LYS A 267 -18.97 13.29 12.31
C LYS A 267 -20.29 12.52 12.26
N LYS A 268 -20.54 11.78 11.21
CA LYS A 268 -21.81 11.08 11.02
C LYS A 268 -21.93 9.86 11.92
N ARG A 269 -23.14 9.60 12.40
CA ARG A 269 -23.41 8.48 13.31
C ARG A 269 -23.10 7.13 12.66
N TRP A 270 -23.51 6.93 11.42
CA TRP A 270 -23.29 5.68 10.70
C TRP A 270 -21.79 5.36 10.52
N TYR A 271 -20.97 6.39 10.29
CA TYR A 271 -19.53 6.21 10.14
C TYR A 271 -18.89 5.70 11.44
N LYS A 272 -19.29 6.24 12.59
CA LYS A 272 -18.81 5.77 13.89
C LYS A 272 -19.23 4.33 14.17
N GLY A 273 -20.46 3.96 13.85
CA GLY A 273 -20.96 2.59 13.95
C GLY A 273 -20.19 1.65 13.03
N PHE A 274 -19.99 2.04 11.77
CA PHE A 274 -19.23 1.25 10.82
C PHE A 274 -17.78 1.00 11.28
N VAL A 275 -17.08 2.04 11.75
CA VAL A 275 -15.73 1.88 12.32
C VAL A 275 -15.76 0.93 13.52
N SER A 276 -16.73 1.09 14.44
CA SER A 276 -16.87 0.24 15.62
C SER A 276 -17.16 -1.22 15.27
N ASP A 277 -18.06 -1.46 14.34
CA ASP A 277 -18.67 -2.78 14.13
C ASP A 277 -17.95 -3.60 13.04
N TYR A 278 -17.29 -2.94 12.08
CA TYR A 278 -16.70 -3.60 10.92
C TYR A 278 -15.20 -3.33 10.73
N LEU A 279 -14.67 -2.24 11.28
CA LEU A 279 -13.29 -1.82 11.10
C LEU A 279 -12.52 -1.74 12.43
N THR A 280 -13.04 -2.28 13.51
CA THR A 280 -12.38 -2.31 14.82
C THR A 280 -10.99 -2.96 14.78
N GLU A 281 -10.79 -3.86 13.84
CA GLU A 281 -9.53 -4.54 13.62
C GLU A 281 -8.62 -3.83 12.59
N TRP A 282 -9.10 -2.77 11.98
CA TRP A 282 -8.34 -1.98 11.01
C TRP A 282 -7.55 -0.90 11.74
N ILE A 283 -6.35 -1.23 12.09
CA ILE A 283 -5.45 -0.34 12.83
C ILE A 283 -5.09 0.86 11.97
N GLY A 284 -5.04 2.03 12.61
CA GLY A 284 -4.65 3.27 11.97
C GLY A 284 -5.72 3.91 11.10
N PHE A 285 -6.86 3.26 10.93
CA PHE A 285 -7.94 3.68 10.03
C PHE A 285 -8.34 5.16 10.14
N CYS A 286 -8.26 5.75 11.31
CA CYS A 286 -8.60 7.16 11.52
C CYS A 286 -7.44 8.02 12.03
N ASP A 287 -6.34 7.41 12.39
CA ASP A 287 -5.27 8.05 13.14
C ASP A 287 -3.99 8.26 12.33
N GLU A 288 -3.78 7.54 11.24
CA GLU A 288 -2.67 7.83 10.34
C GLU A 288 -2.95 9.11 9.55
N THR A 289 -2.08 10.10 9.73
CA THR A 289 -2.23 11.43 9.13
C THR A 289 -1.20 11.72 8.05
N VAL A 290 -0.29 10.79 7.78
CA VAL A 290 0.90 11.05 6.97
C VAL A 290 0.79 10.48 5.56
N PHE A 291 -0.40 10.59 4.95
CA PHE A 291 -0.59 10.16 3.56
C PHE A 291 0.13 11.07 2.55
N ASP A 292 0.59 12.23 2.98
CA ASP A 292 1.21 13.21 2.10
C ASP A 292 2.56 12.73 1.54
N VAL A 293 3.26 11.86 2.26
CA VAL A 293 4.50 11.21 1.80
C VAL A 293 4.22 9.97 0.94
N ASN A 294 3.02 9.42 1.01
CA ASN A 294 2.61 8.24 0.23
C ASN A 294 2.43 8.62 -1.26
N MET A 295 3.51 9.10 -1.88
CA MET A 295 3.58 9.54 -3.27
C MET A 295 3.98 8.39 -4.17
N PHE A 296 3.69 8.50 -5.46
CA PHE A 296 4.05 7.48 -6.43
C PHE A 296 4.86 8.08 -7.59
N SER A 297 6.15 7.76 -7.64
CA SER A 297 7.00 8.18 -8.74
C SER A 297 6.69 7.38 -10.00
N VAL A 298 6.27 8.08 -11.05
CA VAL A 298 6.04 7.52 -12.38
C VAL A 298 7.36 7.40 -13.14
N SER A 299 8.23 8.36 -12.93
CA SER A 299 9.62 8.38 -13.42
C SER A 299 10.46 9.28 -12.50
N GLU A 300 11.73 9.42 -12.80
CA GLU A 300 12.63 10.36 -12.12
C GLU A 300 12.20 11.83 -12.29
N GLU A 301 11.31 12.11 -13.23
CA GLU A 301 10.87 13.46 -13.60
C GLU A 301 9.40 13.71 -13.26
N LEU A 302 8.63 12.68 -12.86
CA LEU A 302 7.18 12.80 -12.66
C LEU A 302 6.74 12.01 -11.41
N VAL A 303 6.06 12.69 -10.50
CA VAL A 303 5.50 12.10 -9.27
C VAL A 303 4.00 12.41 -9.14
N ILE A 304 3.20 11.41 -8.78
CA ILE A 304 1.81 11.60 -8.37
C ILE A 304 1.79 11.89 -6.87
N THR A 305 1.12 12.98 -6.48
CA THR A 305 0.98 13.41 -5.08
C THR A 305 -0.47 13.38 -4.63
N ASN A 306 -0.71 13.28 -3.32
CA ASN A 306 -2.07 13.23 -2.75
C ASN A 306 -2.71 14.62 -2.58
N GLY A 307 -2.30 15.59 -3.34
CA GLY A 307 -2.78 16.97 -3.34
C GLY A 307 -1.70 17.94 -3.83
N TYR A 308 -1.99 19.22 -3.76
CA TYR A 308 -1.10 20.29 -4.19
C TYR A 308 -0.66 21.15 -3.01
N ASN A 309 0.63 21.37 -2.89
CA ASN A 309 1.22 22.37 -2.00
C ASN A 309 2.34 23.11 -2.72
N LYS A 310 2.21 24.44 -2.81
CA LYS A 310 3.13 25.25 -3.59
C LYS A 310 4.59 25.13 -3.12
N GLU A 311 4.86 25.10 -1.82
CA GLU A 311 6.22 25.04 -1.28
C GLU A 311 6.90 23.72 -1.60
N ILE A 312 6.13 22.62 -1.61
CA ILE A 312 6.61 21.30 -1.97
C ILE A 312 6.87 21.22 -3.47
N TYR A 313 5.95 21.75 -4.29
CA TYR A 313 6.09 21.78 -5.74
C TYR A 313 7.24 22.67 -6.20
N ASP A 314 7.53 23.77 -5.50
CA ASP A 314 8.72 24.57 -5.74
C ASP A 314 10.02 23.78 -5.46
N GLN A 315 10.01 22.87 -4.48
CA GLN A 315 11.15 21.98 -4.21
C GLN A 315 11.26 20.87 -5.28
N PHE A 316 10.14 20.28 -5.70
CA PHE A 316 10.13 19.35 -6.83
C PHE A 316 10.70 19.98 -8.10
N ALA A 317 10.27 21.19 -8.44
CA ALA A 317 10.75 21.90 -9.61
C ALA A 317 12.28 22.15 -9.55
N LYS A 318 12.82 22.49 -8.38
CA LYS A 318 14.28 22.63 -8.19
C LYS A 318 15.02 21.31 -8.38
N ALA A 319 14.40 20.19 -8.03
CA ALA A 319 14.94 18.85 -8.25
C ALA A 319 14.69 18.33 -9.68
N GLY A 320 14.04 19.10 -10.54
CA GLY A 320 13.65 18.68 -11.89
C GLY A 320 12.54 17.63 -11.91
N ILE A 321 11.63 17.70 -10.95
CA ILE A 321 10.49 16.79 -10.81
C ILE A 321 9.21 17.58 -11.07
N GLU A 322 8.33 17.05 -11.89
CA GLU A 322 6.96 17.53 -12.07
C GLU A 322 6.03 16.78 -11.12
N GLY A 323 5.20 17.50 -10.39
CA GLY A 323 4.16 16.91 -9.55
C GLY A 323 2.82 16.87 -10.28
N TRP A 324 2.14 15.74 -10.28
CA TRP A 324 0.76 15.64 -10.71
C TRP A 324 -0.15 15.49 -9.48
N PRO A 325 -0.96 16.51 -9.13
CA PRO A 325 -1.78 16.47 -7.92
C PRO A 325 -3.02 15.62 -8.16
N TRP A 326 -3.16 14.56 -7.38
CA TRP A 326 -4.36 13.74 -7.31
C TRP A 326 -5.12 14.04 -6.03
N HIS A 327 -6.42 14.07 -6.11
CA HIS A 327 -7.29 14.28 -4.96
C HIS A 327 -8.05 13.00 -4.67
N PHE A 328 -7.70 12.33 -3.58
CA PHE A 328 -8.38 11.12 -3.11
C PHE A 328 -9.29 11.48 -1.93
N ARG A 329 -10.60 11.59 -2.22
CA ARG A 329 -11.60 12.07 -1.27
C ARG A 329 -11.67 11.25 0.01
N HIS A 330 -11.44 9.94 -0.07
CA HIS A 330 -11.64 8.97 1.01
C HIS A 330 -10.35 8.30 1.49
N GLN A 331 -9.18 8.95 1.32
CA GLN A 331 -7.88 8.38 1.74
C GLN A 331 -7.87 7.95 3.22
N HIS A 332 -8.51 8.71 4.09
CA HIS A 332 -8.58 8.37 5.52
C HIS A 332 -9.64 7.31 5.86
N PHE A 333 -10.59 7.07 4.98
CA PHE A 333 -11.50 5.94 5.11
C PHE A 333 -10.78 4.63 4.78
N TRP A 334 -9.95 4.66 3.74
CA TRP A 334 -9.24 3.49 3.24
C TRP A 334 -7.87 3.27 3.90
N ASP A 335 -7.42 4.18 4.74
CA ASP A 335 -6.09 4.14 5.38
C ASP A 335 -4.97 3.92 4.34
N GLY A 336 -4.99 4.73 3.29
CA GLY A 336 -4.01 4.64 2.22
C GLY A 336 -4.17 5.72 1.16
N ALA A 337 -3.08 5.96 0.43
CA ALA A 337 -3.03 6.93 -0.65
C ALA A 337 -2.39 6.31 -1.90
N ILE A 338 -1.94 7.12 -2.85
CA ILE A 338 -1.61 6.65 -4.20
C ILE A 338 -0.58 5.51 -4.24
N HIS A 339 0.44 5.53 -3.37
CA HIS A 339 1.45 4.47 -3.37
C HIS A 339 0.87 3.13 -2.90
N CYS A 340 0.07 3.14 -1.84
CA CYS A 340 -0.64 1.94 -1.36
C CYS A 340 -1.59 1.36 -2.42
N LEU A 341 -2.26 2.25 -3.20
CA LEU A 341 -3.21 1.85 -4.23
C LEU A 341 -2.54 1.33 -5.51
N THR A 342 -1.22 1.40 -5.61
CA THR A 342 -0.46 1.01 -6.80
C THR A 342 0.56 -0.07 -6.47
N MET A 343 0.70 -1.06 -7.34
CA MET A 343 1.80 -2.01 -7.32
C MET A 343 2.47 -2.00 -8.70
N ASP A 344 3.62 -1.38 -8.81
CA ASP A 344 4.38 -1.29 -10.05
C ASP A 344 5.00 -2.64 -10.38
N THR A 345 4.64 -3.16 -11.55
CA THR A 345 5.05 -4.48 -12.00
C THR A 345 6.15 -4.42 -13.06
N ILE A 346 6.16 -3.37 -13.88
CA ILE A 346 7.20 -3.19 -14.89
C ILE A 346 7.68 -1.74 -14.89
N ARG A 347 8.97 -1.58 -14.64
CA ARG A 347 9.72 -0.34 -14.84
C ARG A 347 10.84 -0.56 -15.85
N VAL A 348 11.19 0.46 -16.61
CA VAL A 348 12.30 0.44 -17.56
C VAL A 348 13.58 0.78 -16.83
N GLY A 349 14.49 -0.15 -16.81
CA GLY A 349 15.76 -0.03 -16.12
C GLY A 349 16.24 -1.38 -15.62
N GLY A 350 17.27 -1.35 -14.82
CA GLY A 350 17.89 -2.53 -14.23
C GLY A 350 18.35 -2.25 -12.81
N GLN A 351 19.08 -3.20 -12.29
CA GLN A 351 19.69 -3.09 -10.99
C GLN A 351 20.92 -2.17 -11.08
N GLU A 352 20.83 -1.00 -10.51
CA GLU A 352 21.89 0.01 -10.48
C GLU A 352 22.35 0.22 -9.03
N ASP A 353 23.58 0.71 -8.86
CA ASP A 353 24.12 1.07 -7.55
C ASP A 353 24.09 2.59 -7.36
N TYR A 354 23.20 3.05 -6.48
CA TYR A 354 23.01 4.49 -6.21
C TYR A 354 23.79 4.99 -5.00
N PHE A 355 24.54 4.10 -4.33
CA PHE A 355 25.27 4.40 -3.08
C PHE A 355 26.74 3.98 -3.12
N SER A 356 27.26 3.60 -4.27
CA SER A 356 28.68 3.25 -4.45
C SER A 356 29.57 4.47 -4.64
#